data_75135e4cd6e48d1af7a351def3750342
#
_entry.id   75135e4cd6e48d1af7a351def3750342
#
_cell.length_a   1.000
_cell.length_b   1.000
_cell.length_c   1.000
_cell.angle_alpha   90.00
_cell.angle_beta   90.00
_cell.angle_gamma   90.00
#
_symmetry.space_group_name_H-M   'P 1'
#
loop_
_entity.id
_entity.type
_entity.pdbx_description
1 polymer ?
#
loop_
_entity_poly.entity_id
_entity_poly.type
_entity_poly.pdbx_seq_one_letter_code
_entity_poly.pdbx_strand_id
1 'polypeptide(L)'
;MKKSCLFFISVILVIAMLAGCGEQHDAETTATVPVESEHIDVTTQNDTEPEEDIVYEGDAASHYIDVVYHEQIGRYYTALSEKWNEGKYFENGLSASPYYYYEGDPLENVGFGFVDLDNDGSWELVIGAIMNAETDPSVFEIWTLVDEKPVMLAQGGSRNRYVLQYVEEDGMWYVVNEASNSAFNSATYYLMLNEGSFEVVQGIVFDAAADPEAPWFLTYDMDWDVSNDEPIDEAMATAILESNRSHYTALEYFPYIFFK
;
A
#
# COMPACT_ATOMS: atom_id res chain seq x y z
N MET A 1 24.91 -15.89 19.20
CA MET A 1 23.77 -16.13 20.09
C MET A 1 22.57 -15.47 19.42
N LYS A 2 21.76 -16.25 18.72
CA LYS A 2 20.58 -15.76 17.97
C LYS A 2 19.45 -15.56 18.98
N LYS A 3 18.96 -14.33 19.07
CA LYS A 3 17.72 -14.01 19.83
C LYS A 3 16.57 -14.24 18.89
N SER A 4 15.86 -15.37 19.06
CA SER A 4 14.55 -15.61 18.44
C SER A 4 13.55 -14.62 19.06
N CYS A 5 13.08 -13.67 18.28
CA CYS A 5 11.90 -12.89 18.58
C CYS A 5 10.69 -13.72 18.16
N LEU A 6 10.03 -14.38 19.12
CA LEU A 6 8.71 -14.98 18.87
C LEU A 6 7.68 -13.85 18.83
N PHE A 7 7.24 -13.50 17.63
CA PHE A 7 6.02 -12.71 17.47
C PHE A 7 4.82 -13.65 17.60
N PHE A 8 4.07 -13.48 18.67
CA PHE A 8 2.74 -14.06 18.81
C PHE A 8 1.77 -13.28 17.94
N ILE A 9 1.44 -13.82 16.77
CA ILE A 9 0.30 -13.33 15.97
C ILE A 9 -0.95 -13.85 16.67
N SER A 10 -1.66 -12.92 17.32
CA SER A 10 -2.96 -13.20 17.94
C SER A 10 -4.01 -13.22 16.84
N VAL A 11 -4.36 -14.39 16.35
CA VAL A 11 -5.55 -14.59 15.51
C VAL A 11 -6.77 -14.34 16.40
N ILE A 12 -7.35 -13.13 16.33
CA ILE A 12 -8.61 -12.82 16.98
C ILE A 12 -9.72 -13.38 16.12
N LEU A 13 -10.22 -14.55 16.50
CA LEU A 13 -11.44 -15.13 15.99
C LEU A 13 -12.63 -14.34 16.61
N VAL A 14 -13.16 -13.36 15.89
CA VAL A 14 -14.38 -12.64 16.31
C VAL A 14 -15.59 -13.50 15.98
N ILE A 15 -16.05 -14.28 16.95
CA ILE A 15 -17.38 -14.90 16.90
C ILE A 15 -18.37 -13.82 17.33
N ALA A 16 -19.12 -13.27 16.37
CA ALA A 16 -20.26 -12.39 16.65
C ALA A 16 -21.42 -13.20 17.20
N MET A 17 -21.66 -13.16 18.51
CA MET A 17 -22.94 -13.57 19.09
C MET A 17 -23.92 -12.40 19.10
N LEU A 18 -24.98 -12.52 18.32
CA LEU A 18 -26.19 -11.71 18.37
C LEU A 18 -27.03 -12.09 19.59
N ALA A 19 -27.27 -11.15 20.51
CA ALA A 19 -28.47 -11.07 21.35
C ALA A 19 -28.39 -9.73 22.12
N GLY A 20 -29.21 -8.72 21.84
CA GLY A 20 -30.57 -8.69 22.38
C GLY A 20 -30.76 -7.53 23.32
N CYS A 21 -31.53 -6.49 22.89
CA CYS A 21 -32.46 -5.61 23.64
C CYS A 21 -31.96 -4.83 24.88
N GLY A 22 -32.20 -3.49 24.83
CA GLY A 22 -32.91 -2.87 25.95
C GLY A 22 -32.36 -1.57 26.49
N GLU A 23 -33.11 -0.50 26.18
CA GLU A 23 -33.54 0.61 27.05
C GLU A 23 -32.69 1.88 27.15
N GLN A 24 -33.43 2.94 26.87
CA GLN A 24 -33.15 4.37 27.02
C GLN A 24 -32.90 4.79 28.48
N HIS A 25 -32.05 5.80 28.66
CA HIS A 25 -32.31 6.85 29.65
C HIS A 25 -31.62 8.17 29.27
N ASP A 26 -32.44 9.20 29.17
CA ASP A 26 -32.09 10.61 29.10
C ASP A 26 -31.46 11.12 30.39
N ALA A 27 -30.52 12.05 30.32
CA ALA A 27 -30.40 13.16 31.28
C ALA A 27 -29.44 14.26 30.74
N GLU A 28 -30.01 15.40 30.44
CA GLU A 28 -29.35 16.70 30.34
C GLU A 28 -28.66 17.07 31.67
N THR A 29 -27.49 17.69 31.60
CA THR A 29 -27.13 18.73 32.57
C THR A 29 -26.10 19.71 31.98
N THR A 30 -26.57 20.91 31.75
CA THR A 30 -25.84 22.14 31.47
C THR A 30 -25.06 22.60 32.73
N ALA A 31 -23.79 22.95 32.58
CA ALA A 31 -23.08 23.77 33.57
C ALA A 31 -22.15 24.77 32.86
N THR A 32 -22.56 26.01 32.86
CA THR A 32 -21.79 27.22 32.57
C THR A 32 -20.86 27.55 33.74
N VAL A 33 -19.60 27.90 33.47
CA VAL A 33 -18.69 28.55 34.45
C VAL A 33 -17.96 29.69 33.74
N PRO A 34 -17.74 30.86 34.42
CA PRO A 34 -17.48 32.16 33.81
C PRO A 34 -15.99 32.38 33.48
N VAL A 35 -15.80 33.26 32.50
CA VAL A 35 -14.50 33.83 32.09
C VAL A 35 -14.04 34.87 33.10
N GLU A 36 -12.85 34.69 33.66
CA GLU A 36 -12.15 35.76 34.39
C GLU A 36 -10.90 36.14 33.60
N SER A 37 -10.84 37.41 33.21
CA SER A 37 -9.73 37.99 32.44
C SER A 37 -8.67 38.49 33.41
N GLU A 38 -7.47 37.93 33.33
CA GLU A 38 -6.28 38.55 33.96
C GLU A 38 -5.34 39.10 32.89
N HIS A 39 -5.06 40.37 33.08
CA HIS A 39 -4.15 41.21 32.36
C HIS A 39 -2.71 40.85 32.80
N ILE A 40 -1.85 40.42 31.89
CA ILE A 40 -0.42 40.23 32.19
C ILE A 40 0.42 41.09 31.25
N ASP A 41 1.25 41.91 31.89
CA ASP A 41 2.21 42.86 31.36
C ASP A 41 3.26 42.21 30.44
N VAL A 42 3.53 42.87 29.33
CA VAL A 42 4.57 42.51 28.37
C VAL A 42 5.92 42.97 28.87
N THR A 43 6.75 42.00 29.27
CA THR A 43 8.19 42.24 29.43
C THR A 43 8.91 41.55 28.30
N THR A 44 9.49 42.37 27.42
CA THR A 44 10.33 41.98 26.29
C THR A 44 11.60 41.30 26.78
N GLN A 45 11.76 40.01 26.57
CA GLN A 45 13.06 39.34 26.54
C GLN A 45 13.29 38.78 25.14
N ASN A 46 14.32 39.31 24.49
CA ASN A 46 14.90 38.74 23.28
C ASN A 46 15.66 37.46 23.65
N ASP A 47 15.03 36.33 23.55
CA ASP A 47 15.70 35.04 23.40
C ASP A 47 15.48 34.57 21.97
N THR A 48 16.56 34.59 21.20
CA THR A 48 16.63 34.00 19.87
C THR A 48 16.57 32.48 20.04
N GLU A 49 15.37 31.91 20.05
CA GLU A 49 15.20 30.47 19.81
C GLU A 49 15.64 30.18 18.38
N PRO A 50 16.33 29.03 18.16
CA PRO A 50 16.65 28.61 16.81
C PRO A 50 15.30 28.41 16.08
N GLU A 51 15.15 29.04 14.92
CA GLU A 51 14.04 28.78 14.00
C GLU A 51 14.04 27.25 13.74
N GLU A 52 13.09 26.55 14.31
CA GLU A 52 12.74 25.21 13.84
C GLU A 52 12.23 25.42 12.42
N ASP A 53 12.98 24.92 11.44
CA ASP A 53 12.57 24.85 10.06
C ASP A 53 11.24 24.08 10.02
N ILE A 54 10.13 24.81 9.92
CA ILE A 54 8.82 24.24 9.66
C ILE A 54 8.88 23.76 8.22
N VAL A 55 9.27 22.50 8.03
CA VAL A 55 9.18 21.81 6.74
C VAL A 55 7.70 21.69 6.41
N TYR A 56 7.23 22.46 5.44
CA TYR A 56 5.88 22.31 4.90
C TYR A 56 5.82 20.96 4.17
N GLU A 57 4.74 20.20 4.35
CA GLU A 57 4.46 18.94 3.62
C GLU A 57 4.68 19.09 2.10
N GLY A 58 4.42 20.27 1.53
CA GLY A 58 4.70 20.60 0.12
C GLY A 58 6.17 20.56 -0.27
N ASP A 59 7.08 20.91 0.63
CA ASP A 59 8.53 20.93 0.32
C ASP A 59 9.11 19.51 0.25
N ALA A 60 8.62 18.59 1.09
CA ALA A 60 9.05 17.20 1.08
C ALA A 60 8.62 16.50 -0.22
N ALA A 61 7.35 16.60 -0.62
CA ALA A 61 6.87 16.00 -1.87
C ALA A 61 7.62 16.56 -3.10
N SER A 62 7.87 17.87 -3.16
CA SER A 62 8.65 18.49 -4.24
C SER A 62 10.05 17.92 -4.32
N HIS A 63 10.73 17.68 -3.19
CA HIS A 63 12.04 17.06 -3.20
C HIS A 63 12.03 15.65 -3.80
N TYR A 64 11.03 14.81 -3.44
CA TYR A 64 10.89 13.47 -4.00
C TYR A 64 10.57 13.50 -5.51
N ILE A 65 9.74 14.45 -5.97
CA ILE A 65 9.40 14.62 -7.38
C ILE A 65 10.60 15.12 -8.19
N ASP A 66 11.27 16.19 -7.73
CA ASP A 66 12.23 16.93 -8.54
C ASP A 66 13.64 16.37 -8.46
N VAL A 67 13.96 15.61 -7.40
CA VAL A 67 15.31 15.12 -7.14
C VAL A 67 15.37 13.61 -7.04
N VAL A 68 14.60 13.02 -6.11
CA VAL A 68 14.78 11.62 -5.74
C VAL A 68 14.26 10.67 -6.83
N TYR A 69 13.00 10.82 -7.25
CA TYR A 69 12.34 9.94 -8.23
C TYR A 69 12.06 10.61 -9.58
N HIS A 70 12.71 11.73 -9.87
CA HIS A 70 12.47 12.51 -11.08
C HIS A 70 12.59 11.67 -12.37
N GLU A 71 13.62 10.81 -12.44
CA GLU A 71 13.84 9.95 -13.60
C GLU A 71 12.69 8.93 -13.76
N GLN A 72 12.30 8.26 -12.68
CA GLN A 72 11.24 7.24 -12.68
C GLN A 72 9.92 7.85 -13.12
N ILE A 73 9.54 8.98 -12.51
CA ILE A 73 8.32 9.72 -12.84
C ILE A 73 8.37 10.21 -14.30
N GLY A 74 9.49 10.80 -14.74
CA GLY A 74 9.68 11.35 -16.08
C GLY A 74 9.58 10.29 -17.20
N ARG A 75 10.04 9.07 -16.94
CA ARG A 75 9.92 7.94 -17.88
C ARG A 75 8.45 7.59 -18.14
N TYR A 76 7.61 7.52 -17.09
CA TYR A 76 6.17 7.29 -17.24
C TYR A 76 5.46 8.46 -17.91
N TYR A 77 5.81 9.70 -17.56
CA TYR A 77 5.27 10.87 -18.27
C TYR A 77 5.51 10.80 -19.78
N THR A 78 6.72 10.43 -20.17
CA THR A 78 7.07 10.26 -21.61
C THR A 78 6.24 9.13 -22.24
N ALA A 79 6.15 7.99 -21.57
CA ALA A 79 5.42 6.83 -22.07
C ALA A 79 3.91 7.12 -22.27
N LEU A 80 3.30 7.81 -21.30
CA LEU A 80 1.88 8.20 -21.36
C LEU A 80 1.62 9.29 -22.41
N SER A 81 2.46 10.34 -22.46
CA SER A 81 2.33 11.44 -23.41
C SER A 81 2.45 10.96 -24.87
N GLU A 82 3.37 10.02 -25.12
CA GLU A 82 3.58 9.43 -26.44
C GLU A 82 2.65 8.23 -26.72
N LYS A 83 1.81 7.83 -25.76
CA LYS A 83 0.91 6.68 -25.85
C LYS A 83 1.61 5.41 -26.31
N TRP A 84 2.63 4.98 -25.55
CA TRP A 84 3.40 3.79 -25.89
C TRP A 84 2.50 2.54 -25.93
N ASN A 85 2.82 1.62 -26.87
CA ASN A 85 2.24 0.30 -26.85
C ASN A 85 2.94 -0.60 -25.82
N GLU A 86 2.35 -1.76 -25.51
CA GLU A 86 2.89 -2.73 -24.55
C GLU A 86 4.37 -3.08 -24.82
N GLY A 87 4.72 -3.34 -26.09
CA GLY A 87 6.10 -3.70 -26.47
C GLY A 87 7.10 -2.61 -26.10
N LYS A 88 6.76 -1.33 -26.34
CA LYS A 88 7.64 -0.20 -26.00
C LYS A 88 7.81 -0.03 -24.49
N TYR A 89 6.79 -0.31 -23.68
CA TYR A 89 6.93 -0.35 -22.23
C TYR A 89 7.95 -1.42 -21.80
N PHE A 90 7.79 -2.66 -22.29
CA PHE A 90 8.72 -3.75 -21.97
C PHE A 90 10.15 -3.48 -22.44
N GLU A 91 10.34 -2.94 -23.65
CA GLU A 91 11.66 -2.56 -24.18
C GLU A 91 12.39 -1.52 -23.29
N ASN A 92 11.61 -0.70 -22.56
CA ASN A 92 12.15 0.31 -21.66
C ASN A 92 12.12 -0.13 -20.19
N GLY A 93 11.78 -1.40 -19.88
CA GLY A 93 11.76 -1.92 -18.52
C GLY A 93 10.72 -1.29 -17.61
N LEU A 94 9.58 -0.82 -18.18
CA LEU A 94 8.44 -0.31 -17.45
C LEU A 94 7.29 -1.32 -17.43
N SER A 95 6.43 -1.24 -16.43
CA SER A 95 5.16 -1.96 -16.46
C SER A 95 4.33 -1.52 -17.66
N ALA A 96 3.78 -2.49 -18.41
CA ALA A 96 2.88 -2.20 -19.52
C ALA A 96 1.41 -2.01 -19.07
N SER A 97 1.11 -2.15 -17.78
CA SER A 97 -0.24 -2.00 -17.24
C SER A 97 -0.90 -0.65 -17.58
N PRO A 98 -0.20 0.49 -17.64
CA PRO A 98 -0.80 1.76 -18.06
C PRO A 98 -1.43 1.77 -19.45
N TYR A 99 -1.01 0.89 -20.34
CA TYR A 99 -1.60 0.77 -21.67
C TYR A 99 -3.12 0.51 -21.64
N TYR A 100 -3.61 -0.19 -20.61
CA TYR A 100 -5.03 -0.47 -20.43
C TYR A 100 -5.85 0.72 -19.93
N TYR A 101 -5.20 1.85 -19.60
CA TYR A 101 -5.80 3.08 -19.08
C TYR A 101 -5.77 4.24 -20.09
N TYR A 102 -5.66 3.92 -21.39
CA TYR A 102 -5.57 4.92 -22.47
C TYR A 102 -6.92 5.43 -22.98
N GLU A 103 -8.03 4.98 -22.40
CA GLU A 103 -9.32 5.58 -22.69
C GLU A 103 -9.37 7.02 -22.14
N GLY A 104 -9.63 8.00 -23.02
CA GLY A 104 -9.55 9.42 -22.67
C GLY A 104 -8.11 9.94 -22.67
N ASP A 105 -7.73 10.65 -21.59
CA ASP A 105 -6.37 11.17 -21.40
C ASP A 105 -5.59 10.28 -20.40
N PRO A 106 -4.58 9.54 -20.86
CA PRO A 106 -3.80 8.70 -19.97
C PRO A 106 -3.03 9.48 -18.90
N LEU A 107 -2.73 10.76 -19.12
CA LEU A 107 -2.09 11.63 -18.11
C LEU A 107 -3.02 11.98 -16.94
N GLU A 108 -4.33 11.87 -17.11
CA GLU A 108 -5.33 12.01 -16.05
C GLU A 108 -5.65 10.67 -15.39
N ASN A 109 -5.55 9.56 -16.14
CA ASN A 109 -5.96 8.23 -15.70
C ASN A 109 -4.90 7.49 -14.88
N VAL A 110 -3.64 7.89 -15.01
CA VAL A 110 -2.47 7.33 -14.34
C VAL A 110 -1.81 8.39 -13.51
N GLY A 111 -1.32 8.02 -12.35
CA GLY A 111 -0.65 8.93 -11.44
C GLY A 111 0.50 8.28 -10.69
N PHE A 112 1.16 9.11 -9.90
CA PHE A 112 2.18 8.70 -8.94
C PHE A 112 1.84 9.26 -7.57
N GLY A 113 2.27 8.58 -6.53
CA GLY A 113 2.07 8.99 -5.14
C GLY A 113 3.21 8.51 -4.27
N PHE A 114 3.22 8.99 -3.04
CA PHE A 114 4.25 8.66 -2.08
C PHE A 114 3.62 8.11 -0.82
N VAL A 115 4.25 7.11 -0.23
CA VAL A 115 3.82 6.47 1.00
C VAL A 115 5.05 5.91 1.72
N ASP A 116 5.10 6.06 3.03
CA ASP A 116 6.11 5.43 3.89
C ASP A 116 5.61 4.02 4.22
N LEU A 117 6.08 3.02 3.45
CA LEU A 117 5.57 1.64 3.53
C LEU A 117 6.09 0.87 4.75
N ASP A 118 7.27 1.20 5.26
CA ASP A 118 7.91 0.52 6.39
C ASP A 118 8.07 1.40 7.64
N ASN A 119 7.54 2.63 7.60
CA ASN A 119 7.60 3.62 8.66
C ASN A 119 9.05 3.99 9.05
N ASP A 120 9.97 4.02 8.09
CA ASP A 120 11.36 4.42 8.31
C ASP A 120 11.60 5.93 8.14
N GLY A 121 10.58 6.67 7.68
CA GLY A 121 10.58 8.10 7.43
C GLY A 121 11.00 8.48 6.01
N SER A 122 11.36 7.51 5.18
CA SER A 122 11.57 7.68 3.74
C SER A 122 10.27 7.33 2.99
N TRP A 123 10.03 7.99 1.86
CA TRP A 123 8.82 7.72 1.09
C TRP A 123 9.12 6.86 -0.13
N GLU A 124 8.36 5.78 -0.29
CA GLU A 124 8.32 4.99 -1.51
C GLU A 124 7.51 5.70 -2.58
N LEU A 125 7.99 5.61 -3.83
CA LEU A 125 7.22 6.00 -5.01
C LEU A 125 6.32 4.85 -5.43
N VAL A 126 5.04 5.15 -5.59
CA VAL A 126 4.04 4.25 -6.15
C VAL A 126 3.47 4.86 -7.42
N ILE A 127 3.47 4.10 -8.51
CA ILE A 127 2.84 4.46 -9.77
C ILE A 127 1.62 3.57 -9.96
N GLY A 128 0.45 4.15 -10.20
CA GLY A 128 -0.80 3.40 -10.24
C GLY A 128 -1.93 4.05 -11.02
N ALA A 129 -3.07 3.37 -11.00
CA ALA A 129 -4.29 3.82 -11.66
C ALA A 129 -5.03 4.85 -10.81
N ILE A 130 -5.44 5.95 -11.44
CA ILE A 130 -6.44 6.88 -10.90
C ILE A 130 -7.83 6.48 -11.39
N MET A 131 -7.94 6.15 -12.67
CA MET A 131 -9.19 5.69 -13.25
C MET A 131 -9.63 4.38 -12.60
N ASN A 132 -10.85 4.36 -12.06
CA ASN A 132 -11.44 3.21 -11.35
C ASN A 132 -10.73 2.81 -10.03
N ALA A 133 -9.88 3.64 -9.45
CA ALA A 133 -9.12 3.33 -8.24
C ALA A 133 -10.01 2.92 -7.04
N GLU A 134 -11.26 3.40 -6.96
CA GLU A 134 -12.22 3.01 -5.92
C GLU A 134 -12.64 1.52 -5.99
N THR A 135 -12.60 0.93 -7.20
CA THR A 135 -13.02 -0.45 -7.45
C THR A 135 -11.88 -1.38 -7.85
N ASP A 136 -10.80 -0.81 -8.39
CA ASP A 136 -9.61 -1.51 -8.85
C ASP A 136 -8.35 -0.66 -8.60
N PRO A 137 -7.84 -0.59 -7.36
CA PRO A 137 -6.71 0.26 -6.98
C PRO A 137 -5.38 -0.36 -7.45
N SER A 138 -5.25 -0.56 -8.77
CA SER A 138 -4.08 -1.21 -9.37
C SER A 138 -2.82 -0.36 -9.24
N VAL A 139 -1.76 -0.99 -8.70
CA VAL A 139 -0.40 -0.46 -8.65
C VAL A 139 0.41 -1.04 -9.81
N PHE A 140 1.15 -0.19 -10.51
CA PHE A 140 1.96 -0.58 -11.67
C PHE A 140 3.42 -0.79 -11.32
N GLU A 141 3.98 0.10 -10.50
CA GLU A 141 5.35 -0.03 -9.97
C GLU A 141 5.44 0.54 -8.56
N ILE A 142 6.36 -0.05 -7.78
CA ILE A 142 6.76 0.44 -6.46
C ILE A 142 8.28 0.56 -6.46
N TRP A 143 8.78 1.71 -5.98
CA TRP A 143 10.19 2.00 -5.86
C TRP A 143 10.50 2.46 -4.44
N THR A 144 11.58 1.97 -3.86
CA THR A 144 12.13 2.40 -2.56
C THR A 144 13.53 2.97 -2.71
N LEU A 145 14.10 3.44 -1.62
CA LEU A 145 15.47 3.90 -1.55
C LEU A 145 16.36 2.88 -0.85
N VAL A 146 17.42 2.46 -1.54
CA VAL A 146 18.50 1.67 -0.94
C VAL A 146 19.81 2.44 -1.15
N ASP A 147 20.50 2.77 -0.07
CA ASP A 147 21.68 3.63 -0.11
C ASP A 147 21.41 4.95 -0.88
N GLU A 148 20.29 5.60 -0.58
CA GLU A 148 19.82 6.84 -1.21
C GLU A 148 19.56 6.75 -2.73
N LYS A 149 19.39 5.54 -3.27
CA LYS A 149 19.15 5.31 -4.71
C LYS A 149 17.82 4.62 -4.93
N PRO A 150 17.03 5.07 -5.92
CA PRO A 150 15.81 4.38 -6.30
C PRO A 150 16.06 2.94 -6.75
N VAL A 151 15.38 2.00 -6.12
CA VAL A 151 15.37 0.56 -6.44
C VAL A 151 13.95 0.12 -6.66
N MET A 152 13.68 -0.54 -7.78
CA MET A 152 12.34 -1.08 -8.07
C MET A 152 12.08 -2.32 -7.24
N LEU A 153 11.02 -2.30 -6.43
CA LEU A 153 10.57 -3.41 -5.58
C LEU A 153 9.55 -4.29 -6.30
N ALA A 154 8.65 -3.67 -7.06
CA ALA A 154 7.56 -4.37 -7.71
C ALA A 154 7.27 -3.78 -9.09
N GLN A 155 6.92 -4.67 -10.03
CA GLN A 155 6.44 -4.31 -11.35
C GLN A 155 5.22 -5.16 -11.70
N GLY A 156 4.07 -4.51 -11.85
CA GLY A 156 2.81 -5.15 -12.19
C GLY A 156 2.72 -5.56 -13.66
N GLY A 157 1.85 -6.52 -13.91
CA GLY A 157 1.55 -7.03 -15.25
C GLY A 157 0.23 -7.79 -15.27
N SER A 158 -0.16 -8.31 -16.43
CA SER A 158 -1.46 -8.98 -16.63
C SER A 158 -1.71 -10.21 -15.75
N ARG A 159 -0.66 -10.83 -15.25
CA ARG A 159 -0.72 -12.01 -14.37
C ARG A 159 -0.03 -11.81 -13.02
N ASN A 160 0.32 -10.58 -12.71
CA ASN A 160 1.07 -10.21 -11.52
C ASN A 160 0.61 -8.80 -11.11
N ARG A 161 -0.50 -8.74 -10.39
CA ARG A 161 -1.11 -7.47 -9.97
C ARG A 161 -0.65 -7.12 -8.56
N TYR A 162 -0.51 -5.81 -8.34
CA TYR A 162 -0.24 -5.28 -7.01
C TYR A 162 -1.33 -4.31 -6.61
N VAL A 163 -1.66 -4.33 -5.31
CA VAL A 163 -2.51 -3.34 -4.66
C VAL A 163 -1.92 -3.01 -3.30
N LEU A 164 -2.29 -1.84 -2.76
CA LEU A 164 -1.91 -1.48 -1.40
C LEU A 164 -3.04 -1.83 -0.43
N GLN A 165 -2.65 -2.15 0.79
CA GLN A 165 -3.54 -2.39 1.91
C GLN A 165 -3.02 -1.64 3.13
N TYR A 166 -3.90 -0.86 3.77
CA TYR A 166 -3.59 -0.23 5.04
C TYR A 166 -4.40 -0.88 6.15
N VAL A 167 -3.73 -1.30 7.20
CA VAL A 167 -4.36 -1.95 8.37
C VAL A 167 -4.29 -0.98 9.54
N GLU A 168 -5.44 -0.40 9.90
CA GLU A 168 -5.52 0.64 10.94
C GLU A 168 -5.12 0.13 12.33
N GLU A 169 -5.34 -1.15 12.61
CA GLU A 169 -5.09 -1.76 13.91
C GLU A 169 -3.60 -1.79 14.29
N ASP A 170 -2.73 -1.95 13.30
CA ASP A 170 -1.28 -1.96 13.50
C ASP A 170 -0.58 -0.73 12.92
N GLY A 171 -1.31 0.09 12.14
CA GLY A 171 -0.78 1.29 11.50
C GLY A 171 0.20 0.99 10.37
N MET A 172 0.12 -0.21 9.78
CA MET A 172 1.07 -0.69 8.78
C MET A 172 0.47 -0.74 7.38
N TRP A 173 1.33 -0.49 6.41
CA TRP A 173 1.06 -0.75 5.01
C TRP A 173 1.52 -2.15 4.62
N TYR A 174 0.73 -2.79 3.78
CA TYR A 174 1.08 -4.03 3.11
C TYR A 174 0.94 -3.87 1.61
N VAL A 175 1.81 -4.56 0.87
CA VAL A 175 1.69 -4.69 -0.57
C VAL A 175 1.11 -6.06 -0.85
N VAL A 176 -0.03 -6.12 -1.51
CA VAL A 176 -0.67 -7.37 -1.89
C VAL A 176 -0.29 -7.69 -3.33
N ASN A 177 0.26 -8.87 -3.55
CA ASN A 177 0.57 -9.39 -4.87
C ASN A 177 -0.42 -10.50 -5.23
N GLU A 178 -1.25 -10.27 -6.23
CA GLU A 178 -2.13 -11.27 -6.83
C GLU A 178 -1.48 -11.81 -8.11
N ALA A 179 -0.98 -13.05 -8.06
CA ALA A 179 -0.22 -13.67 -9.12
C ALA A 179 -0.91 -14.92 -9.68
N SER A 180 -0.65 -15.26 -10.94
CA SER A 180 -1.17 -16.46 -11.57
C SER A 180 -0.19 -17.01 -12.62
N ASN A 181 0.21 -18.27 -12.45
CA ASN A 181 1.01 -18.98 -13.46
C ASN A 181 0.13 -19.66 -14.52
N SER A 182 -1.08 -20.08 -14.15
CA SER A 182 -2.01 -20.80 -15.03
C SER A 182 -3.44 -20.70 -14.52
N ALA A 183 -4.38 -21.37 -15.22
CA ALA A 183 -5.75 -21.52 -14.73
C ALA A 183 -5.85 -22.47 -13.51
N PHE A 184 -4.81 -23.21 -13.20
CA PHE A 184 -4.76 -24.22 -12.13
C PHE A 184 -3.82 -23.83 -11.00
N ASN A 185 -3.16 -22.68 -11.10
CA ASN A 185 -2.17 -22.22 -10.12
C ASN A 185 -2.20 -20.71 -10.02
N SER A 186 -2.56 -20.20 -8.84
CA SER A 186 -2.60 -18.77 -8.51
C SER A 186 -2.24 -18.56 -7.04
N ALA A 187 -1.81 -17.36 -6.72
CA ALA A 187 -1.45 -17.00 -5.36
C ALA A 187 -1.82 -15.56 -5.05
N THR A 188 -2.07 -15.30 -3.77
CA THR A 188 -2.16 -13.94 -3.20
C THR A 188 -1.18 -13.86 -2.04
N TYR A 189 -0.18 -13.01 -2.17
CA TYR A 189 0.83 -12.78 -1.13
C TYR A 189 0.62 -11.43 -0.47
N TYR A 190 0.73 -11.40 0.85
CA TYR A 190 0.71 -10.19 1.67
C TYR A 190 2.15 -9.91 2.09
N LEU A 191 2.67 -8.80 1.60
CA LEU A 191 4.08 -8.44 1.67
C LEU A 191 4.25 -7.22 2.56
N MET A 192 5.29 -7.21 3.36
CA MET A 192 5.74 -6.05 4.11
C MET A 192 7.10 -5.62 3.59
N LEU A 193 7.33 -4.31 3.46
CA LEU A 193 8.65 -3.78 3.15
C LEU A 193 9.52 -3.86 4.41
N ASN A 194 10.72 -4.38 4.25
CA ASN A 194 11.72 -4.45 5.30
C ASN A 194 13.13 -4.32 4.71
N GLU A 195 13.90 -3.34 5.17
CA GLU A 195 15.29 -3.10 4.73
C GLU A 195 15.45 -3.09 3.19
N GLY A 196 14.52 -2.46 2.47
CA GLY A 196 14.56 -2.30 1.01
C GLY A 196 14.19 -3.55 0.21
N SER A 197 13.54 -4.53 0.82
CA SER A 197 13.02 -5.74 0.18
C SER A 197 11.67 -6.16 0.74
N PHE A 198 10.87 -6.90 -0.06
CA PHE A 198 9.63 -7.46 0.45
C PHE A 198 9.86 -8.77 1.20
N GLU A 199 9.23 -8.87 2.37
CA GLU A 199 9.07 -10.11 3.13
C GLU A 199 7.63 -10.59 3.04
N VAL A 200 7.43 -11.90 2.86
CA VAL A 200 6.09 -12.51 2.87
C VAL A 200 5.60 -12.65 4.31
N VAL A 201 4.55 -11.94 4.64
CA VAL A 201 3.87 -12.08 5.94
C VAL A 201 2.94 -13.27 5.93
N GLN A 202 2.24 -13.46 4.82
CA GLN A 202 1.31 -14.55 4.58
C GLN A 202 1.04 -14.67 3.09
N GLY A 203 0.83 -15.89 2.60
CA GLY A 203 0.37 -16.14 1.24
C GLY A 203 -0.71 -17.20 1.22
N ILE A 204 -1.65 -17.08 0.28
CA ILE A 204 -2.66 -18.09 -0.04
C ILE A 204 -2.38 -18.56 -1.46
N VAL A 205 -2.03 -19.84 -1.60
CA VAL A 205 -1.77 -20.48 -2.90
C VAL A 205 -2.93 -21.42 -3.24
N PHE A 206 -3.40 -21.32 -4.47
CA PHE A 206 -4.26 -22.31 -5.08
C PHE A 206 -3.46 -23.11 -6.09
N ASP A 207 -3.28 -24.40 -5.88
CA ASP A 207 -2.59 -25.31 -6.81
C ASP A 207 -3.35 -26.63 -6.99
N ALA A 208 -4.24 -26.64 -7.99
CA ALA A 208 -5.02 -27.81 -8.35
C ALA A 208 -4.20 -28.89 -9.09
N ALA A 209 -2.94 -28.61 -9.45
CA ALA A 209 -2.04 -29.59 -10.03
C ALA A 209 -1.30 -30.39 -8.94
N ALA A 210 -1.02 -29.77 -7.80
CA ALA A 210 -0.44 -30.43 -6.64
C ALA A 210 -1.46 -31.34 -5.93
N ASP A 211 -2.66 -30.80 -5.62
CA ASP A 211 -3.75 -31.58 -5.04
C ASP A 211 -5.12 -31.09 -5.59
N PRO A 212 -5.77 -31.84 -6.50
CA PRO A 212 -7.08 -31.45 -7.03
C PRO A 212 -8.23 -31.48 -6.01
N GLU A 213 -8.11 -32.24 -4.92
CA GLU A 213 -9.16 -32.41 -3.91
C GLU A 213 -9.00 -31.40 -2.76
N ALA A 214 -7.75 -30.93 -2.51
CA ALA A 214 -7.42 -29.96 -1.48
C ALA A 214 -6.40 -28.91 -2.02
N PRO A 215 -6.80 -28.05 -2.99
CA PRO A 215 -5.84 -27.25 -3.75
C PRO A 215 -5.39 -25.97 -3.06
N TRP A 216 -5.77 -25.73 -1.80
CA TRP A 216 -5.46 -24.50 -1.09
C TRP A 216 -4.38 -24.71 -0.05
N PHE A 217 -3.41 -23.78 -0.03
CA PHE A 217 -2.25 -23.82 0.85
C PHE A 217 -1.99 -22.44 1.46
N LEU A 218 -1.55 -22.44 2.72
CA LEU A 218 -1.02 -21.29 3.42
C LEU A 218 0.50 -21.34 3.33
N THR A 219 1.12 -20.29 2.81
CA THR A 219 2.58 -20.17 2.62
C THR A 219 3.14 -18.92 3.28
N TYR A 220 4.47 -18.90 3.44
CA TYR A 220 5.23 -17.77 3.97
C TYR A 220 6.43 -17.42 3.08
N ASP A 221 6.42 -17.87 1.83
CA ASP A 221 7.38 -17.52 0.79
C ASP A 221 6.70 -17.36 -0.58
N MET A 222 7.46 -17.10 -1.65
CA MET A 222 6.93 -16.88 -3.00
C MET A 222 7.46 -17.91 -4.02
N ASP A 223 7.92 -19.07 -3.58
CA ASP A 223 8.61 -20.01 -4.45
C ASP A 223 7.67 -20.91 -5.30
N TRP A 224 6.37 -20.87 -5.07
CA TRP A 224 5.34 -21.69 -5.74
C TRP A 224 5.44 -23.21 -5.45
N ASP A 225 6.35 -23.65 -4.60
CA ASP A 225 6.49 -25.04 -4.20
C ASP A 225 5.70 -25.32 -2.92
N VAL A 226 4.46 -25.78 -3.08
CA VAL A 226 3.54 -26.05 -1.96
C VAL A 226 3.87 -27.31 -1.17
N SER A 227 4.97 -28.01 -1.47
CA SER A 227 5.32 -29.29 -0.83
C SER A 227 5.58 -29.20 0.68
N ASN A 228 5.94 -28.01 1.16
CA ASN A 228 6.19 -27.71 2.57
C ASN A 228 5.13 -26.79 3.18
N ASP A 229 4.16 -26.36 2.39
CA ASP A 229 3.11 -25.43 2.82
C ASP A 229 2.00 -26.14 3.60
N GLU A 230 1.28 -25.38 4.41
CA GLU A 230 0.17 -25.88 5.21
C GLU A 230 -1.10 -26.01 4.36
N PRO A 231 -1.65 -27.23 4.12
CA PRO A 231 -2.93 -27.37 3.46
C PRO A 231 -4.04 -26.75 4.29
N ILE A 232 -4.91 -25.96 3.66
CA ILE A 232 -6.08 -25.34 4.28
C ILE A 232 -7.34 -25.67 3.47
N ASP A 233 -8.49 -25.55 4.08
CA ASP A 233 -9.75 -25.72 3.34
C ASP A 233 -10.14 -24.44 2.57
N GLU A 234 -11.02 -24.60 1.57
CA GLU A 234 -11.51 -23.50 0.75
C GLU A 234 -12.21 -22.41 1.57
N ALA A 235 -12.91 -22.79 2.64
CA ALA A 235 -13.62 -21.84 3.48
C ALA A 235 -12.64 -20.94 4.23
N MET A 236 -11.55 -21.49 4.73
CA MET A 236 -10.47 -20.73 5.39
C MET A 236 -9.74 -19.83 4.38
N ALA A 237 -9.38 -20.37 3.21
CA ALA A 237 -8.76 -19.58 2.14
C ALA A 237 -9.64 -18.39 1.74
N THR A 238 -10.92 -18.64 1.48
CA THR A 238 -11.90 -17.60 1.11
C THR A 238 -12.03 -16.55 2.21
N ALA A 239 -12.14 -16.96 3.47
CA ALA A 239 -12.28 -16.03 4.59
C ALA A 239 -11.05 -15.09 4.71
N ILE A 240 -9.85 -15.62 4.55
CA ILE A 240 -8.61 -14.83 4.56
C ILE A 240 -8.60 -13.83 3.40
N LEU A 241 -8.89 -14.29 2.17
CA LEU A 241 -8.87 -13.45 0.98
C LEU A 241 -9.94 -12.34 1.05
N GLU A 242 -11.16 -12.64 1.49
CA GLU A 242 -12.24 -11.66 1.61
C GLU A 242 -11.96 -10.64 2.72
N SER A 243 -11.47 -11.10 3.88
CA SER A 243 -11.08 -10.21 4.97
C SER A 243 -10.04 -9.20 4.50
N ASN A 244 -8.99 -9.66 3.84
CA ASN A 244 -7.91 -8.79 3.38
C ASN A 244 -8.34 -7.83 2.27
N ARG A 245 -9.19 -8.26 1.33
CA ARG A 245 -9.70 -7.38 0.26
C ARG A 245 -10.48 -6.18 0.80
N SER A 246 -11.10 -6.31 1.96
CA SER A 246 -11.83 -5.20 2.59
C SER A 246 -10.91 -4.04 3.02
N HIS A 247 -9.61 -4.27 3.11
CA HIS A 247 -8.59 -3.28 3.48
C HIS A 247 -7.79 -2.74 2.28
N TYR A 248 -8.14 -3.14 1.04
CA TYR A 248 -7.50 -2.58 -0.14
C TYR A 248 -7.73 -1.08 -0.20
N THR A 249 -6.64 -0.34 -0.30
CA THR A 249 -6.64 1.11 -0.15
C THR A 249 -6.10 1.74 -1.43
N ALA A 250 -6.91 2.62 -2.05
CA ALA A 250 -6.43 3.47 -3.13
C ALA A 250 -5.54 4.57 -2.54
N LEU A 251 -4.34 4.72 -3.07
CA LEU A 251 -3.49 5.85 -2.74
C LEU A 251 -4.03 7.13 -3.41
N GLU A 252 -3.85 8.27 -2.77
CA GLU A 252 -4.10 9.56 -3.41
C GLU A 252 -2.93 9.88 -4.37
N TYR A 253 -3.21 9.79 -5.67
CA TYR A 253 -2.20 9.99 -6.70
C TYR A 253 -2.20 11.42 -7.25
N PHE A 254 -1.01 11.91 -7.57
CA PHE A 254 -0.81 13.09 -8.41
C PHE A 254 -0.94 12.69 -9.88
N PRO A 255 -1.94 13.20 -10.63
CA PRO A 255 -2.06 12.92 -12.05
C PRO A 255 -0.86 13.43 -12.85
N TYR A 256 -0.42 12.65 -13.84
CA TYR A 256 0.72 13.03 -14.68
C TYR A 256 0.49 14.30 -15.51
N ILE A 257 -0.75 14.72 -15.73
CA ILE A 257 -1.07 15.97 -16.43
C ILE A 257 -0.46 17.21 -15.75
N PHE A 258 -0.16 17.14 -14.44
CA PHE A 258 0.47 18.22 -13.68
C PHE A 258 2.00 18.10 -13.62
N PHE A 259 2.58 17.01 -14.08
CA PHE A 259 4.01 16.83 -14.18
C PHE A 259 4.54 17.56 -15.44
N LYS A 260 5.42 18.56 -15.26
CA LYS A 260 5.96 19.38 -16.36
C LYS A 260 7.47 19.50 -16.25
#